data_cea544571e97ec45dd1fd9e9b7e10235
#
_entry.id   cea544571e97ec45dd1fd9e9b7e10235
#
_cell.length_a   1.000
_cell.length_b   1.000
_cell.length_c   1.000
_cell.angle_alpha   90.00
_cell.angle_beta   90.00
_cell.angle_gamma   90.00
#
_symmetry.space_group_name_H-M   'P 1'
#
loop_
_entity.id
_entity.type
_entity.pdbx_description
1 polymer ?
#
loop_
_entity_poly.entity_id
_entity_poly.type
_entity_poly.pdbx_seq_one_letter_code
_entity_poly.pdbx_strand_id
1 'polypeptide(L)'
;MPERPSEPLISVALCTYNGAPYLREQLDSLLAQTYPNIEIVAVDDGSTDGTLEILNEYRQRDARLRVESNARNLGPAKNFERAMSLCTGDFIAPCDQDDIWLPEKLAALHGAIGEHSLAYCDSEFIDAQGHELGIAMSDTCTLVSSDDPVIFAVANCVAGHAMLIRREIVARALPIPSHFYYDWWLAAVAASADGVVYLDRKLVRYRLHAHNVTNHLRAPRSTKQRGHRFAQLEQFRLRLESLAELPGRNRAFVQRLLALWRAREDQWISPALALFMLRHGPRIFLLQRPRPRRVRHALKFAIGLRLKRISNPWAYTRAEGLEDASS
;
A
#
# COMPACT_ATOMS: atom_id res chain seq x y z
N MET A 1 6.40 19.85 -38.96
CA MET A 1 6.31 18.55 -38.28
C MET A 1 5.20 18.68 -37.23
N PRO A 2 4.23 17.77 -37.10
CA PRO A 2 3.32 17.83 -35.99
C PRO A 2 4.15 17.72 -34.69
N GLU A 3 3.97 18.68 -33.78
CA GLU A 3 4.53 18.61 -32.43
C GLU A 3 4.14 17.25 -31.84
N ARG A 4 5.11 16.46 -31.35
CA ARG A 4 4.78 15.30 -30.53
C ARG A 4 3.97 15.83 -29.36
N PRO A 5 2.81 15.21 -29.03
CA PRO A 5 2.11 15.60 -27.83
C PRO A 5 3.12 15.56 -26.67
N SER A 6 3.19 16.64 -25.89
CA SER A 6 4.07 16.72 -24.74
C SER A 6 3.79 15.53 -23.84
N GLU A 7 4.82 14.79 -23.45
CA GLU A 7 4.64 13.66 -22.54
C GLU A 7 3.95 14.15 -21.25
N PRO A 8 2.95 13.40 -20.73
CA PRO A 8 2.23 13.78 -19.52
C PRO A 8 3.18 14.05 -18.35
N LEU A 9 2.84 14.98 -17.47
CA LEU A 9 3.65 15.27 -16.30
C LEU A 9 3.49 14.13 -15.26
N ILE A 10 4.62 13.62 -14.77
CA ILE A 10 4.68 12.70 -13.64
C ILE A 10 5.18 13.45 -12.40
N SER A 11 4.39 13.47 -11.34
CA SER A 11 4.81 13.98 -10.04
C SER A 11 5.37 12.86 -9.18
N VAL A 12 6.60 13.02 -8.68
CA VAL A 12 7.17 12.16 -7.65
C VAL A 12 6.82 12.75 -6.28
N ALA A 13 6.01 12.05 -5.49
CA ALA A 13 5.63 12.44 -4.14
C ALA A 13 6.62 11.84 -3.13
N LEU A 14 7.71 12.56 -2.87
CA LEU A 14 8.78 12.14 -1.96
C LEU A 14 8.44 12.53 -0.52
N CYS A 15 8.37 11.54 0.37
CA CYS A 15 8.16 11.76 1.79
C CYS A 15 9.44 11.52 2.58
N THR A 16 9.80 12.46 3.47
CA THR A 16 11.00 12.37 4.31
C THR A 16 10.71 12.55 5.79
N TYR A 17 11.44 11.83 6.63
CA TYR A 17 11.53 12.00 8.07
C TYR A 17 12.81 11.34 8.60
N ASN A 18 13.78 12.16 9.08
CA ASN A 18 15.09 11.71 9.57
C ASN A 18 15.78 10.74 8.59
N GLY A 19 15.84 11.14 7.31
CA GLY A 19 16.31 10.32 6.20
C GLY A 19 17.72 10.67 5.71
N ALA A 20 18.44 11.58 6.37
CA ALA A 20 19.74 12.07 5.91
C ALA A 20 20.75 10.99 5.46
N PRO A 21 20.83 9.79 6.08
CA PRO A 21 21.79 8.77 5.68
C PRO A 21 21.61 8.23 4.25
N TYR A 22 20.39 8.24 3.71
CA TYR A 22 20.06 7.60 2.43
C TYR A 22 19.53 8.57 1.38
N LEU A 23 19.06 9.75 1.80
CA LEU A 23 18.32 10.69 0.96
C LEU A 23 19.10 11.15 -0.28
N ARG A 24 20.43 11.29 -0.20
CA ARG A 24 21.24 11.71 -1.34
C ARG A 24 21.17 10.68 -2.48
N GLU A 25 21.32 9.38 -2.17
CA GLU A 25 21.24 8.32 -3.17
C GLU A 25 19.84 8.26 -3.80
N GLN A 26 18.79 8.44 -3.00
CA GLN A 26 17.42 8.49 -3.49
C GLN A 26 17.22 9.70 -4.44
N LEU A 27 17.63 10.90 -4.05
CA LEU A 27 17.50 12.10 -4.88
C LEU A 27 18.30 11.97 -6.18
N ASP A 28 19.53 11.48 -6.14
CA ASP A 28 20.34 11.24 -7.33
C ASP A 28 19.63 10.28 -8.29
N SER A 29 19.00 9.22 -7.77
CA SER A 29 18.24 8.26 -8.56
C SER A 29 16.97 8.86 -9.21
N LEU A 30 16.33 9.83 -8.53
CA LEU A 30 15.18 10.56 -9.07
C LEU A 30 15.62 11.51 -10.20
N LEU A 31 16.72 12.24 -10.00
CA LEU A 31 17.23 13.16 -11.00
C LEU A 31 17.75 12.45 -12.25
N ALA A 32 18.16 11.19 -12.12
CA ALA A 32 18.63 10.33 -13.21
C ALA A 32 17.50 9.64 -14.01
N GLN A 33 16.23 9.88 -13.70
CA GLN A 33 15.11 9.26 -14.42
C GLN A 33 15.12 9.67 -15.89
N THR A 34 14.92 8.69 -16.77
CA THR A 34 14.94 8.91 -18.25
C THR A 34 13.61 9.46 -18.77
N TYR A 35 12.56 9.44 -17.99
CA TYR A 35 11.30 10.10 -18.34
C TYR A 35 11.47 11.62 -18.22
N PRO A 36 11.23 12.41 -19.30
CA PRO A 36 11.71 13.78 -19.36
C PRO A 36 10.85 14.78 -18.57
N ASN A 37 9.54 14.54 -18.46
CA ASN A 37 8.59 15.50 -17.89
C ASN A 37 8.18 15.10 -16.45
N ILE A 38 9.04 15.45 -15.47
CA ILE A 38 8.83 15.15 -14.08
C ILE A 38 8.87 16.40 -13.19
N GLU A 39 8.09 16.42 -12.13
CA GLU A 39 8.30 17.26 -10.94
C GLU A 39 8.55 16.35 -9.73
N ILE A 40 9.29 16.84 -8.74
CA ILE A 40 9.53 16.16 -7.47
C ILE A 40 8.99 17.05 -6.36
N VAL A 41 7.98 16.56 -5.65
CA VAL A 41 7.36 17.23 -4.50
C VAL A 41 7.82 16.52 -3.25
N ALA A 42 8.85 17.06 -2.60
CA ALA A 42 9.37 16.56 -1.34
C ALA A 42 8.63 17.20 -0.16
N VAL A 43 8.08 16.37 0.73
CA VAL A 43 7.44 16.83 1.97
C VAL A 43 8.15 16.21 3.16
N ASP A 44 8.83 17.07 3.93
CA ASP A 44 9.50 16.68 5.15
C ASP A 44 8.56 16.70 6.35
N ASP A 45 8.56 15.64 7.14
CA ASP A 45 7.64 15.43 8.26
C ASP A 45 8.23 15.90 9.61
N GLY A 46 8.96 17.01 9.59
CA GLY A 46 9.56 17.60 10.79
C GLY A 46 10.85 16.90 11.22
N SER A 47 11.76 16.64 10.26
CA SER A 47 13.08 16.06 10.53
C SER A 47 13.92 16.91 11.45
N THR A 48 14.75 16.26 12.25
CA THR A 48 15.68 16.89 13.22
C THR A 48 17.15 16.56 12.96
N ASP A 49 17.42 15.84 11.86
CA ASP A 49 18.75 15.54 11.32
C ASP A 49 19.08 16.45 10.10
N GLY A 50 20.06 16.11 9.31
CA GLY A 50 20.45 16.87 8.10
C GLY A 50 19.53 16.71 6.90
N THR A 51 18.31 16.17 7.03
CA THR A 51 17.38 15.91 5.92
C THR A 51 16.96 17.17 5.17
N LEU A 52 16.53 18.21 5.90
CA LEU A 52 16.09 19.47 5.28
C LEU A 52 17.23 20.21 4.58
N GLU A 53 18.43 20.18 5.14
CA GLU A 53 19.63 20.76 4.54
C GLU A 53 19.93 20.08 3.18
N ILE A 54 19.87 18.75 3.13
CA ILE A 54 20.05 17.98 1.89
C ILE A 54 18.99 18.36 0.86
N LEU A 55 17.70 18.36 1.23
CA LEU A 55 16.62 18.75 0.33
C LEU A 55 16.82 20.16 -0.24
N ASN A 56 17.21 21.13 0.60
CA ASN A 56 17.44 22.50 0.16
C ASN A 56 18.68 22.64 -0.75
N GLU A 57 19.73 21.84 -0.51
CA GLU A 57 20.90 21.77 -1.39
C GLU A 57 20.48 21.29 -2.79
N TYR A 58 19.70 20.20 -2.88
CA TYR A 58 19.25 19.66 -4.18
C TYR A 58 18.24 20.58 -4.88
N ARG A 59 17.35 21.27 -4.16
CA ARG A 59 16.44 22.27 -4.72
C ARG A 59 17.17 23.42 -5.40
N GLN A 60 18.35 23.81 -4.90
CA GLN A 60 19.17 24.86 -5.54
C GLN A 60 19.82 24.38 -6.83
N ARG A 61 20.02 23.07 -7.00
CA ARG A 61 20.67 22.45 -8.17
C ARG A 61 19.68 22.07 -9.27
N ASP A 62 18.43 21.74 -8.91
CA ASP A 62 17.44 21.25 -9.86
C ASP A 62 16.05 21.88 -9.59
N ALA A 63 15.56 22.64 -10.56
CA ALA A 63 14.29 23.36 -10.48
C ALA A 63 13.06 22.42 -10.47
N ARG A 64 13.21 21.14 -10.81
CA ARG A 64 12.14 20.16 -10.75
C ARG A 64 11.78 19.77 -9.30
N LEU A 65 12.68 20.03 -8.34
CA LEU A 65 12.47 19.72 -6.92
C LEU A 65 11.84 20.88 -6.18
N ARG A 66 10.64 20.66 -5.66
CA ARG A 66 9.95 21.54 -4.71
C ARG A 66 9.97 20.91 -3.33
N VAL A 67 10.30 21.69 -2.30
CA VAL A 67 10.43 21.24 -0.92
C VAL A 67 9.40 21.96 -0.06
N GLU A 68 8.64 21.18 0.69
CA GLU A 68 7.68 21.59 1.70
C GLU A 68 8.03 20.92 3.03
N SER A 69 7.59 21.47 4.15
CA SER A 69 7.76 20.85 5.47
C SER A 69 6.50 20.92 6.30
N ASN A 70 6.29 19.92 7.16
CA ASN A 70 5.25 19.93 8.17
C ASN A 70 5.72 20.69 9.42
N ALA A 71 4.83 21.46 10.04
CA ALA A 71 5.15 22.14 11.29
C ALA A 71 5.40 21.18 12.47
N ARG A 72 4.96 19.92 12.33
CA ARG A 72 5.17 18.82 13.28
C ARG A 72 5.11 17.50 12.54
N ASN A 73 5.61 16.43 13.13
CA ASN A 73 5.45 15.08 12.59
C ASN A 73 3.96 14.68 12.56
N LEU A 74 3.48 14.33 11.36
CA LEU A 74 2.10 13.88 11.10
C LEU A 74 2.01 12.36 10.94
N GLY A 75 3.16 11.70 10.81
CA GLY A 75 3.30 10.29 10.47
C GLY A 75 3.18 10.00 8.98
N PRO A 76 3.67 8.81 8.54
CA PRO A 76 3.88 8.52 7.12
C PRO A 76 2.58 8.61 6.30
N ALA A 77 1.45 8.10 6.79
CA ALA A 77 0.20 8.12 6.03
C ALA A 77 -0.25 9.55 5.72
N LYS A 78 -0.22 10.46 6.69
CA LYS A 78 -0.63 11.86 6.50
C LYS A 78 0.41 12.65 5.71
N ASN A 79 1.68 12.31 5.85
CA ASN A 79 2.72 12.93 5.05
C ASN A 79 2.57 12.58 3.56
N PHE A 80 2.29 11.30 3.23
CA PHE A 80 1.98 10.88 1.87
C PHE A 80 0.68 11.50 1.34
N GLU A 81 -0.40 11.59 2.14
CA GLU A 81 -1.60 12.32 1.74
C GLU A 81 -1.28 13.76 1.32
N ARG A 82 -0.49 14.47 2.15
CA ARG A 82 -0.09 15.85 1.87
C ARG A 82 0.78 15.93 0.62
N ALA A 83 1.80 15.09 0.50
CA ALA A 83 2.70 15.10 -0.66
C ALA A 83 1.93 14.87 -1.96
N MET A 84 1.08 13.86 -2.00
CA MET A 84 0.25 13.55 -3.17
C MET A 84 -0.76 14.66 -3.48
N SER A 85 -1.32 15.34 -2.48
CA SER A 85 -2.25 16.46 -2.70
C SER A 85 -1.59 17.70 -3.31
N LEU A 86 -0.29 17.86 -3.13
CA LEU A 86 0.52 18.94 -3.67
C LEU A 86 1.03 18.66 -5.10
N CYS A 87 0.90 17.43 -5.57
CA CYS A 87 1.29 17.02 -6.92
C CYS A 87 0.36 17.58 -7.98
N THR A 88 0.94 18.03 -9.12
CA THR A 88 0.18 18.65 -10.22
C THR A 88 0.13 17.79 -11.48
N GLY A 89 0.98 16.79 -11.60
CA GLY A 89 1.10 15.92 -12.77
C GLY A 89 -0.15 15.04 -13.00
N ASP A 90 -0.26 14.50 -14.21
CA ASP A 90 -1.33 13.56 -14.59
C ASP A 90 -1.19 12.22 -13.89
N PHE A 91 0.05 11.88 -13.53
CA PHE A 91 0.41 10.68 -12.79
C PHE A 91 1.20 11.05 -11.53
N ILE A 92 1.07 10.23 -10.50
CA ILE A 92 1.78 10.38 -9.22
C ILE A 92 2.56 9.09 -8.94
N ALA A 93 3.83 9.22 -8.57
CA ALA A 93 4.69 8.14 -8.10
C ALA A 93 5.10 8.42 -6.66
N PRO A 94 4.50 7.76 -5.66
CA PRO A 94 4.95 7.87 -4.27
C PRO A 94 6.39 7.36 -4.14
N CYS A 95 7.15 8.01 -3.27
CA CYS A 95 8.57 7.75 -3.10
C CYS A 95 8.95 7.81 -1.61
N ASP A 96 9.57 6.75 -1.13
CA ASP A 96 10.23 6.71 0.16
C ASP A 96 11.63 7.34 0.05
N GLN A 97 12.23 7.74 1.16
CA GLN A 97 13.49 8.52 1.21
C GLN A 97 14.77 7.70 1.09
N ASP A 98 14.67 6.37 1.11
CA ASP A 98 15.76 5.44 1.45
C ASP A 98 16.02 4.35 0.41
N ASP A 99 15.30 4.38 -0.71
CA ASP A 99 15.44 3.45 -1.82
C ASP A 99 16.39 3.99 -2.93
N ILE A 100 16.55 3.22 -4.01
CA ILE A 100 17.21 3.67 -5.24
C ILE A 100 16.34 3.25 -6.43
N TRP A 101 15.91 4.21 -7.25
CA TRP A 101 15.14 3.92 -8.45
C TRP A 101 16.05 3.71 -9.66
N LEU A 102 15.78 2.67 -10.47
CA LEU A 102 16.48 2.51 -11.72
C LEU A 102 16.08 3.62 -12.71
N PRO A 103 17.00 4.09 -13.58
CA PRO A 103 16.76 5.27 -14.44
C PRO A 103 15.51 5.17 -15.32
N GLU A 104 15.17 3.98 -15.78
CA GLU A 104 14.03 3.75 -16.67
C GLU A 104 12.70 3.49 -15.94
N LYS A 105 12.64 3.56 -14.61
CA LYS A 105 11.45 3.17 -13.83
C LYS A 105 10.20 3.94 -14.26
N LEU A 106 10.24 5.27 -14.27
CA LEU A 106 9.07 6.08 -14.62
C LEU A 106 8.64 5.87 -16.07
N ALA A 107 9.58 5.81 -16.99
CA ALA A 107 9.29 5.54 -18.40
C ALA A 107 8.67 4.15 -18.61
N ALA A 108 9.19 3.13 -17.92
CA ALA A 108 8.67 1.77 -18.02
C ALA A 108 7.26 1.63 -17.43
N LEU A 109 7.01 2.24 -16.26
CA LEU A 109 5.68 2.22 -15.63
C LEU A 109 4.66 3.02 -16.45
N HIS A 110 5.04 4.18 -16.98
CA HIS A 110 4.18 4.98 -17.86
C HIS A 110 3.83 4.20 -19.15
N GLY A 111 4.79 3.49 -19.75
CA GLY A 111 4.52 2.64 -20.91
C GLY A 111 3.62 1.44 -20.58
N ALA A 112 3.67 0.92 -19.35
CA ALA A 112 2.89 -0.25 -18.93
C ALA A 112 1.47 0.08 -18.46
N ILE A 113 1.22 1.31 -17.97
CA ILE A 113 -0.06 1.66 -17.32
C ILE A 113 -1.24 1.59 -18.32
N GLY A 114 -1.06 1.94 -19.61
CA GLY A 114 -2.10 1.93 -20.61
C GLY A 114 -3.40 2.58 -20.12
N GLU A 115 -4.51 1.86 -20.20
CA GLU A 115 -5.82 2.30 -19.69
C GLU A 115 -6.01 2.01 -18.19
N HIS A 116 -5.08 1.33 -17.53
CA HIS A 116 -5.22 1.00 -16.12
C HIS A 116 -5.06 2.22 -15.21
N SER A 117 -5.64 2.15 -14.03
CA SER A 117 -5.58 3.19 -13.00
C SER A 117 -4.22 3.27 -12.31
N LEU A 118 -3.49 2.13 -12.23
CA LEU A 118 -2.21 2.01 -11.54
C LEU A 118 -1.32 0.96 -12.23
N ALA A 119 -0.04 1.29 -12.43
CA ALA A 119 1.01 0.33 -12.78
C ALA A 119 2.00 0.20 -11.63
N TYR A 120 2.53 -1.00 -11.42
CA TYR A 120 3.58 -1.21 -10.42
C TYR A 120 4.59 -2.27 -10.87
N CYS A 121 5.80 -2.20 -10.33
CA CYS A 121 6.90 -3.10 -10.67
C CYS A 121 7.35 -3.93 -9.46
N ASP A 122 8.29 -4.82 -9.69
CA ASP A 122 9.00 -5.55 -8.65
C ASP A 122 10.14 -4.71 -8.06
N SER A 123 10.61 -5.11 -6.88
CA SER A 123 11.73 -4.48 -6.18
C SER A 123 12.74 -5.53 -5.74
N GLU A 124 14.02 -5.23 -5.91
CA GLU A 124 15.13 -6.02 -5.39
C GLU A 124 15.54 -5.49 -4.02
N PHE A 125 15.79 -6.37 -3.05
CA PHE A 125 16.19 -5.95 -1.72
C PHE A 125 17.69 -5.68 -1.64
N ILE A 126 18.05 -4.55 -1.01
CA ILE A 126 19.43 -4.19 -0.68
C ILE A 126 19.56 -3.99 0.84
N ASP A 127 20.77 -4.15 1.35
CA ASP A 127 21.08 -3.85 2.75
C ASP A 127 21.23 -2.32 2.98
N ALA A 128 21.53 -1.94 4.24
CA ALA A 128 21.74 -0.53 4.60
C ALA A 128 22.94 0.11 3.87
N GLN A 129 23.87 -0.68 3.35
CA GLN A 129 25.04 -0.24 2.59
C GLN A 129 24.83 -0.26 1.06
N GLY A 130 23.66 -0.71 0.61
CA GLY A 130 23.31 -0.78 -0.82
C GLY A 130 23.72 -2.07 -1.53
N HIS A 131 24.21 -3.10 -0.79
CA HIS A 131 24.55 -4.39 -1.38
C HIS A 131 23.26 -5.21 -1.64
N GLU A 132 23.20 -5.87 -2.79
CA GLU A 132 22.09 -6.73 -3.18
C GLU A 132 22.00 -7.97 -2.27
N LEU A 133 20.78 -8.27 -1.81
CA LEU A 133 20.51 -9.44 -0.97
C LEU A 133 20.12 -10.68 -1.78
N GLY A 134 20.01 -10.56 -3.12
CA GLY A 134 19.61 -11.66 -3.99
C GLY A 134 18.16 -12.12 -3.79
N ILE A 135 17.32 -11.28 -3.21
CA ILE A 135 15.90 -11.55 -2.92
C ILE A 135 15.10 -10.40 -3.50
N ALA A 136 13.95 -10.70 -4.13
CA ALA A 136 13.01 -9.71 -4.64
C ALA A 136 11.69 -9.71 -3.87
N MET A 137 10.86 -8.68 -4.07
CA MET A 137 9.52 -8.63 -3.50
C MET A 137 8.66 -9.80 -3.99
N SER A 138 8.81 -10.19 -5.27
CA SER A 138 8.14 -11.35 -5.87
C SER A 138 8.47 -12.68 -5.19
N ASP A 139 9.60 -12.81 -4.51
CA ASP A 139 9.94 -14.00 -3.72
C ASP A 139 9.14 -14.07 -2.41
N THR A 140 8.71 -12.91 -1.88
CA THR A 140 8.04 -12.81 -0.58
C THR A 140 6.52 -12.74 -0.69
N CYS A 141 5.98 -12.16 -1.76
CA CYS A 141 4.54 -12.01 -1.99
C CYS A 141 4.14 -12.38 -3.44
N THR A 142 2.82 -12.47 -3.67
CA THR A 142 2.28 -12.74 -5.00
C THR A 142 1.97 -11.41 -5.69
N LEU A 143 2.71 -11.06 -6.74
CA LEU A 143 2.48 -9.87 -7.55
C LEU A 143 1.54 -10.24 -8.71
N VAL A 144 0.49 -9.44 -8.94
CA VAL A 144 -0.54 -9.74 -9.96
C VAL A 144 -1.16 -8.47 -10.54
N SER A 145 -1.59 -8.52 -11.79
CA SER A 145 -2.55 -7.57 -12.34
C SER A 145 -3.96 -7.94 -11.91
N SER A 146 -4.79 -6.97 -11.57
CA SER A 146 -6.18 -7.22 -11.16
C SER A 146 -7.05 -5.97 -11.26
N ASP A 147 -8.32 -6.19 -11.59
CA ASP A 147 -9.40 -5.20 -11.52
C ASP A 147 -10.42 -5.56 -10.43
N ASP A 148 -9.98 -6.32 -9.44
CA ASP A 148 -10.81 -6.81 -8.35
C ASP A 148 -10.32 -6.30 -6.99
N PRO A 149 -11.00 -5.30 -6.40
CA PRO A 149 -10.60 -4.75 -5.11
C PRO A 149 -10.69 -5.75 -3.96
N VAL A 150 -11.45 -6.86 -4.12
CA VAL A 150 -11.62 -7.84 -3.03
C VAL A 150 -10.31 -8.55 -2.66
N ILE A 151 -9.36 -8.67 -3.59
CA ILE A 151 -8.05 -9.27 -3.29
C ILE A 151 -7.28 -8.48 -2.23
N PHE A 152 -7.53 -7.17 -2.16
CA PHE A 152 -6.94 -6.25 -1.18
C PHE A 152 -7.65 -6.25 0.19
N ALA A 153 -8.72 -7.03 0.39
CA ALA A 153 -9.33 -7.18 1.70
C ALA A 153 -8.42 -7.86 2.73
N VAL A 154 -7.51 -8.73 2.26
CA VAL A 154 -6.68 -9.60 3.13
C VAL A 154 -5.22 -9.21 3.12
N ALA A 155 -4.67 -8.87 1.96
CA ALA A 155 -3.25 -8.59 1.77
C ALA A 155 -3.03 -7.53 0.70
N ASN A 156 -1.85 -6.90 0.70
CA ASN A 156 -1.38 -6.01 -0.34
C ASN A 156 -0.25 -6.66 -1.15
N CYS A 157 -0.16 -6.34 -2.43
CA CYS A 157 0.96 -6.71 -3.29
C CYS A 157 1.60 -5.50 -3.98
N VAL A 158 1.03 -4.31 -3.80
CA VAL A 158 1.49 -3.07 -4.44
C VAL A 158 2.23 -2.25 -3.40
N ALA A 159 3.55 -2.19 -3.50
CA ALA A 159 4.35 -1.34 -2.64
C ALA A 159 4.33 0.12 -3.12
N GLY A 160 4.27 1.06 -2.19
CA GLY A 160 4.18 2.50 -2.49
C GLY A 160 5.32 3.00 -3.38
N HIS A 161 6.55 2.63 -3.01
CA HIS A 161 7.76 3.01 -3.77
C HIS A 161 7.84 2.42 -5.18
N ALA A 162 7.00 1.42 -5.50
CA ALA A 162 7.07 0.68 -6.76
C ALA A 162 5.96 1.06 -7.76
N MET A 163 5.07 2.02 -7.43
CA MET A 163 3.88 2.32 -8.25
C MET A 163 3.97 3.63 -9.04
N LEU A 164 3.13 3.70 -10.06
CA LEU A 164 2.70 4.89 -10.77
C LEU A 164 1.17 4.86 -10.86
N ILE A 165 0.49 5.90 -10.41
CA ILE A 165 -0.98 5.96 -10.31
C ILE A 165 -1.51 7.22 -10.97
N ARG A 166 -2.69 7.14 -11.61
CA ARG A 166 -3.36 8.31 -12.15
C ARG A 166 -3.78 9.27 -11.04
N ARG A 167 -3.54 10.57 -11.22
CA ARG A 167 -3.87 11.60 -10.22
C ARG A 167 -5.35 11.61 -9.83
N GLU A 168 -6.25 11.35 -10.77
CA GLU A 168 -7.68 11.28 -10.51
C GLU A 168 -8.07 10.15 -9.54
N ILE A 169 -7.31 9.03 -9.55
CA ILE A 169 -7.52 7.93 -8.62
C ILE A 169 -7.05 8.33 -7.21
N VAL A 170 -5.92 9.03 -7.11
CA VAL A 170 -5.46 9.59 -5.83
C VAL A 170 -6.50 10.55 -5.26
N ALA A 171 -7.05 11.45 -6.09
CA ALA A 171 -8.10 12.38 -5.66
C ALA A 171 -9.36 11.67 -5.13
N ARG A 172 -9.72 10.51 -5.70
CA ARG A 172 -10.84 9.67 -5.20
C ARG A 172 -10.48 8.89 -3.93
N ALA A 173 -9.21 8.59 -3.72
CA ALA A 173 -8.74 7.79 -2.59
C ALA A 173 -8.56 8.63 -1.31
N LEU A 174 -8.42 9.94 -1.42
CA LEU A 174 -8.23 10.81 -0.27
C LEU A 174 -9.57 11.20 0.40
N PRO A 175 -9.64 11.26 1.74
CA PRO A 175 -8.59 10.90 2.69
C PRO A 175 -8.40 9.38 2.83
N ILE A 176 -7.18 8.94 3.18
CA ILE A 176 -6.86 7.52 3.39
C ILE A 176 -7.50 7.04 4.70
N PRO A 177 -8.29 5.95 4.70
CA PRO A 177 -8.85 5.38 5.93
C PRO A 177 -7.75 4.89 6.87
N SER A 178 -7.85 5.18 8.17
CA SER A 178 -6.82 4.91 9.19
C SER A 178 -6.47 3.42 9.37
N HIS A 179 -7.33 2.52 8.93
CA HIS A 179 -7.10 1.06 8.97
C HIS A 179 -6.44 0.50 7.71
N PHE A 180 -6.05 1.37 6.76
CA PHE A 180 -5.22 1.03 5.61
C PHE A 180 -3.86 1.74 5.66
N TYR A 181 -2.83 1.07 5.13
CA TYR A 181 -1.65 1.78 4.64
C TYR A 181 -2.01 2.50 3.34
N TYR A 182 -1.34 3.61 3.03
CA TYR A 182 -1.68 4.45 1.88
C TYR A 182 -1.59 3.69 0.55
N ASP A 183 -0.54 2.92 0.36
CA ASP A 183 -0.28 2.12 -0.83
C ASP A 183 -1.34 1.02 -1.04
N TRP A 184 -1.74 0.38 0.05
CA TRP A 184 -2.78 -0.63 0.04
C TRP A 184 -4.14 -0.05 -0.36
N TRP A 185 -4.50 1.10 0.19
CA TRP A 185 -5.75 1.77 -0.13
C TRP A 185 -5.77 2.29 -1.56
N LEU A 186 -4.68 2.92 -2.04
CA LEU A 186 -4.54 3.35 -3.42
C LEU A 186 -4.71 2.19 -4.40
N ALA A 187 -4.09 1.04 -4.14
CA ALA A 187 -4.23 -0.16 -4.96
C ALA A 187 -5.68 -0.69 -5.00
N ALA A 188 -6.37 -0.67 -3.86
CA ALA A 188 -7.76 -1.09 -3.77
C ALA A 188 -8.70 -0.16 -4.56
N VAL A 189 -8.51 1.16 -4.47
CA VAL A 189 -9.27 2.15 -5.23
C VAL A 189 -8.99 2.01 -6.73
N ALA A 190 -7.73 1.88 -7.13
CA ALA A 190 -7.34 1.66 -8.52
C ALA A 190 -7.96 0.37 -9.09
N ALA A 191 -7.94 -0.73 -8.34
CA ALA A 191 -8.56 -1.99 -8.74
C ALA A 191 -10.09 -1.90 -8.87
N SER A 192 -10.74 -0.98 -8.15
CA SER A 192 -12.18 -0.75 -8.26
C SER A 192 -12.57 0.09 -9.47
N ALA A 193 -11.63 0.83 -10.05
CA ALA A 193 -11.79 1.63 -11.26
C ALA A 193 -11.35 0.80 -12.49
N ASP A 194 -10.23 1.17 -13.12
CA ASP A 194 -9.76 0.52 -14.36
C ASP A 194 -8.68 -0.55 -14.09
N GLY A 195 -8.44 -0.87 -12.83
CA GLY A 195 -7.55 -1.95 -12.42
C GLY A 195 -6.10 -1.52 -12.15
N VAL A 196 -5.34 -2.52 -11.69
CA VAL A 196 -3.91 -2.44 -11.47
C VAL A 196 -3.18 -3.37 -12.43
N VAL A 197 -2.07 -2.93 -13.00
CA VAL A 197 -1.20 -3.75 -13.87
C VAL A 197 0.16 -3.95 -13.22
N TYR A 198 0.61 -5.19 -13.18
CA TYR A 198 1.95 -5.58 -12.74
C TYR A 198 2.90 -5.65 -13.94
N LEU A 199 4.00 -4.93 -13.87
CA LEU A 199 5.12 -5.01 -14.78
C LEU A 199 6.20 -5.90 -14.15
N ASP A 200 6.45 -7.06 -14.74
CA ASP A 200 7.44 -8.03 -14.27
C ASP A 200 8.87 -7.55 -14.59
N ARG A 201 9.27 -6.47 -13.90
CA ARG A 201 10.62 -5.89 -13.93
C ARG A 201 10.98 -5.36 -12.55
N LYS A 202 12.21 -5.61 -12.11
CA LYS A 202 12.79 -5.03 -10.89
C LYS A 202 13.32 -3.64 -11.22
N LEU A 203 12.59 -2.60 -10.82
CA LEU A 203 12.92 -1.21 -11.15
C LEU A 203 13.20 -0.34 -9.91
N VAL A 204 13.21 -0.97 -8.72
CA VAL A 204 13.57 -0.34 -7.45
C VAL A 204 14.51 -1.26 -6.68
N ARG A 205 15.54 -0.69 -6.11
CA ARG A 205 16.35 -1.31 -5.06
C ARG A 205 15.78 -0.85 -3.71
N TYR A 206 15.02 -1.74 -3.09
CA TYR A 206 14.36 -1.48 -1.81
C TYR A 206 15.31 -1.73 -0.65
N ARG A 207 15.61 -0.69 0.12
CA ARG A 207 16.59 -0.74 1.19
C ARG A 207 16.00 -1.26 2.50
N LEU A 208 16.72 -2.22 3.11
CA LEU A 208 16.37 -2.77 4.42
C LEU A 208 17.34 -2.26 5.48
N HIS A 209 16.81 -1.53 6.46
CA HIS A 209 17.55 -1.04 7.63
C HIS A 209 16.67 -1.10 8.90
N ALA A 210 17.27 -0.73 10.06
CA ALA A 210 16.61 -0.87 11.36
C ALA A 210 15.36 0.01 11.53
N HIS A 211 15.25 1.10 10.78
CA HIS A 211 14.20 2.12 10.89
C HIS A 211 13.10 2.00 9.83
N ASN A 212 13.11 0.98 8.98
CA ASN A 212 11.99 0.77 8.05
C ASN A 212 10.66 0.61 8.81
N VAL A 213 9.62 1.30 8.37
CA VAL A 213 8.26 1.15 8.90
C VAL A 213 7.73 -0.27 8.64
N THR A 214 8.02 -0.83 7.47
CA THR A 214 7.71 -2.21 7.11
C THR A 214 8.98 -2.99 6.82
N ASN A 215 9.08 -4.23 7.32
CA ASN A 215 10.20 -5.11 7.00
C ASN A 215 9.65 -6.44 6.48
N HIS A 216 9.69 -6.60 5.17
CA HIS A 216 9.13 -7.75 4.45
C HIS A 216 9.87 -9.07 4.71
N LEU A 217 11.15 -9.01 5.15
CA LEU A 217 11.94 -10.21 5.45
C LEU A 217 11.82 -10.67 6.91
N ARG A 218 11.31 -9.84 7.81
CA ARG A 218 11.05 -10.30 9.18
C ARG A 218 9.88 -11.27 9.17
N ALA A 219 10.15 -12.53 9.49
CA ALA A 219 9.10 -13.48 9.82
C ALA A 219 8.13 -12.83 10.81
N PRO A 220 6.79 -12.94 10.60
CA PRO A 220 5.84 -12.43 11.57
C PRO A 220 6.22 -13.04 12.93
N ARG A 221 6.58 -12.17 13.89
CA ARG A 221 6.92 -12.62 15.25
C ARG A 221 5.84 -13.58 15.68
N SER A 222 6.22 -14.79 16.09
CA SER A 222 5.29 -15.85 16.48
C SER A 222 4.43 -15.32 17.62
N THR A 223 3.30 -14.73 17.26
CA THR A 223 2.39 -14.12 18.21
C THR A 223 1.56 -15.23 18.82
N LYS A 224 2.05 -15.80 19.89
CA LYS A 224 1.25 -16.59 20.85
C LYS A 224 0.11 -15.75 21.49
N GLN A 225 -0.14 -14.53 21.01
CA GLN A 225 -1.16 -13.65 21.55
C GLN A 225 -2.48 -13.89 20.83
N ARG A 226 -3.41 -14.54 21.54
CA ARG A 226 -4.79 -14.79 21.08
C ARG A 226 -5.55 -13.50 20.70
N GLY A 227 -5.25 -12.36 21.34
CA GLY A 227 -5.78 -11.04 21.01
C GLY A 227 -5.45 -10.58 19.57
N HIS A 228 -4.31 -10.96 19.03
CA HIS A 228 -3.93 -10.59 17.67
C HIS A 228 -4.87 -11.14 16.58
N ARG A 229 -5.51 -12.29 16.83
CA ARG A 229 -6.47 -12.89 15.88
C ARG A 229 -7.78 -12.09 15.79
N PHE A 230 -8.23 -11.49 16.89
CA PHE A 230 -9.44 -10.67 16.88
C PHE A 230 -9.19 -9.34 16.17
N ALA A 231 -8.05 -8.71 16.46
CA ALA A 231 -7.64 -7.52 15.74
C ALA A 231 -7.56 -7.75 14.20
N GLN A 232 -7.07 -8.91 13.76
CA GLN A 232 -7.07 -9.26 12.34
C GLN A 232 -8.48 -9.43 11.74
N LEU A 233 -9.43 -10.01 12.50
CA LEU A 233 -10.81 -10.18 12.05
C LEU A 233 -11.53 -8.82 11.97
N GLU A 234 -11.27 -7.94 12.91
CA GLU A 234 -11.79 -6.58 12.92
C GLU A 234 -11.19 -5.75 11.77
N GLN A 235 -9.88 -5.80 11.58
CA GLN A 235 -9.23 -5.16 10.43
C GLN A 235 -9.80 -5.65 9.10
N PHE A 236 -10.09 -6.93 8.97
CA PHE A 236 -10.72 -7.47 7.77
C PHE A 236 -12.15 -6.92 7.58
N ARG A 237 -12.93 -6.78 8.66
CA ARG A 237 -14.27 -6.17 8.63
C ARG A 237 -14.20 -4.72 8.16
N LEU A 238 -13.36 -3.91 8.80
CA LEU A 238 -13.17 -2.50 8.47
C LEU A 238 -12.76 -2.31 7.01
N ARG A 239 -11.84 -3.15 6.52
CA ARG A 239 -11.45 -3.12 5.11
C ARG A 239 -12.61 -3.48 4.18
N LEU A 240 -13.39 -4.50 4.50
CA LEU A 240 -14.58 -4.83 3.70
C LEU A 240 -15.59 -3.70 3.68
N GLU A 241 -15.77 -2.97 4.77
CA GLU A 241 -16.66 -1.80 4.85
C GLU A 241 -16.20 -0.71 3.89
N SER A 242 -14.92 -0.33 3.94
CA SER A 242 -14.38 0.64 2.98
C SER A 242 -14.46 0.17 1.53
N LEU A 243 -14.13 -1.10 1.26
CA LEU A 243 -14.22 -1.65 -0.09
C LEU A 243 -15.66 -1.72 -0.62
N ALA A 244 -16.66 -1.91 0.24
CA ALA A 244 -18.07 -1.96 -0.14
C ALA A 244 -18.63 -0.61 -0.57
N GLU A 245 -17.98 0.49 -0.17
CA GLU A 245 -18.32 1.85 -0.59
C GLU A 245 -17.73 2.21 -1.96
N LEU A 246 -16.67 1.53 -2.39
CA LEU A 246 -16.05 1.78 -3.68
C LEU A 246 -17.02 1.48 -4.84
N PRO A 247 -17.09 2.35 -5.84
CA PRO A 247 -17.86 2.09 -7.05
C PRO A 247 -17.21 0.97 -7.88
N GLY A 248 -17.92 0.45 -8.87
CA GLY A 248 -17.37 -0.50 -9.84
C GLY A 248 -18.10 -1.85 -9.85
N ARG A 249 -17.73 -2.69 -10.82
CA ARG A 249 -18.41 -3.97 -11.13
C ARG A 249 -18.40 -4.99 -10.00
N ASN A 250 -17.43 -4.89 -9.10
CA ASN A 250 -17.25 -5.83 -7.99
C ASN A 250 -17.97 -5.41 -6.70
N ARG A 251 -18.62 -4.22 -6.67
CA ARG A 251 -19.27 -3.67 -5.47
C ARG A 251 -20.30 -4.63 -4.87
N ALA A 252 -21.20 -5.18 -5.67
CA ALA A 252 -22.23 -6.11 -5.20
C ALA A 252 -21.63 -7.38 -4.56
N PHE A 253 -20.50 -7.87 -5.08
CA PHE A 253 -19.78 -9.00 -4.50
C PHE A 253 -19.22 -8.66 -3.12
N VAL A 254 -18.55 -7.51 -2.99
CA VAL A 254 -17.99 -7.06 -1.71
C VAL A 254 -19.09 -6.82 -0.69
N GLN A 255 -20.18 -6.15 -1.08
CA GLN A 255 -21.35 -5.94 -0.22
C GLN A 255 -21.97 -7.25 0.25
N ARG A 256 -22.08 -8.26 -0.63
CA ARG A 256 -22.55 -9.59 -0.25
C ARG A 256 -21.61 -10.27 0.75
N LEU A 257 -20.31 -10.19 0.54
CA LEU A 257 -19.32 -10.73 1.47
C LEU A 257 -19.42 -10.03 2.83
N LEU A 258 -19.52 -8.70 2.85
CA LEU A 258 -19.68 -7.91 4.07
C LEU A 258 -20.97 -8.27 4.83
N ALA A 259 -22.09 -8.40 4.12
CA ALA A 259 -23.36 -8.81 4.73
C ALA A 259 -23.27 -10.19 5.40
N LEU A 260 -22.66 -11.17 4.74
CA LEU A 260 -22.40 -12.49 5.30
C LEU A 260 -21.43 -12.44 6.49
N TRP A 261 -20.43 -11.56 6.42
CA TRP A 261 -19.48 -11.35 7.50
C TRP A 261 -20.15 -10.78 8.74
N ARG A 262 -20.98 -9.72 8.59
CA ARG A 262 -21.77 -9.10 9.68
C ARG A 262 -22.76 -10.11 10.28
N ALA A 263 -23.53 -10.82 9.46
CA ALA A 263 -24.48 -11.83 9.93
C ALA A 263 -23.82 -12.92 10.79
N ARG A 264 -22.53 -13.24 10.56
CA ARG A 264 -21.75 -14.17 11.38
C ARG A 264 -21.56 -13.70 12.83
N GLU A 265 -21.60 -12.40 13.09
CA GLU A 265 -21.34 -11.83 14.42
C GLU A 265 -22.40 -12.31 15.43
N ASP A 266 -23.64 -12.47 14.99
CA ASP A 266 -24.77 -12.91 15.79
C ASP A 266 -25.04 -14.42 15.75
N GLN A 267 -24.25 -15.18 14.98
CA GLN A 267 -24.45 -16.60 14.78
C GLN A 267 -23.41 -17.44 15.53
N TRP A 268 -23.82 -18.65 15.93
CA TRP A 268 -22.90 -19.68 16.43
C TRP A 268 -22.07 -20.29 15.30
N ILE A 269 -22.74 -20.59 14.21
CA ILE A 269 -22.17 -21.12 12.97
C ILE A 269 -22.82 -20.36 11.81
N SER A 270 -22.03 -19.98 10.81
CA SER A 270 -22.50 -19.35 9.58
C SER A 270 -22.25 -20.24 8.35
N PRO A 271 -23.18 -21.17 8.03
CA PRO A 271 -23.03 -22.03 6.87
C PRO A 271 -22.97 -21.26 5.55
N ALA A 272 -23.74 -20.17 5.44
CA ALA A 272 -23.78 -19.32 4.26
C ALA A 272 -22.41 -18.68 3.97
N LEU A 273 -21.72 -18.16 5.00
CA LEU A 273 -20.35 -17.62 4.86
C LEU A 273 -19.36 -18.75 4.52
N ALA A 274 -19.50 -19.93 5.15
CA ALA A 274 -18.64 -21.07 4.85
C ALA A 274 -18.74 -21.48 3.36
N LEU A 275 -19.96 -21.61 2.84
CA LEU A 275 -20.20 -21.95 1.43
C LEU A 275 -19.67 -20.86 0.50
N PHE A 276 -19.89 -19.59 0.85
CA PHE A 276 -19.35 -18.46 0.09
C PHE A 276 -17.83 -18.50 0.03
N MET A 277 -17.15 -18.75 1.17
CA MET A 277 -15.70 -18.85 1.26
C MET A 277 -15.14 -20.09 0.53
N LEU A 278 -15.85 -21.21 0.54
CA LEU A 278 -15.47 -22.39 -0.26
C LEU A 278 -15.47 -22.09 -1.76
N ARG A 279 -16.49 -21.36 -2.21
CA ARG A 279 -16.66 -21.00 -3.62
C ARG A 279 -15.71 -19.91 -4.07
N HIS A 280 -15.54 -18.86 -3.27
CA HIS A 280 -14.85 -17.62 -3.64
C HIS A 280 -13.51 -17.40 -2.90
N GLY A 281 -13.13 -18.30 -2.00
CA GLY A 281 -11.88 -18.19 -1.24
C GLY A 281 -10.63 -18.01 -2.10
N PRO A 282 -10.46 -18.73 -3.23
CA PRO A 282 -9.30 -18.53 -4.12
C PRO A 282 -9.18 -17.10 -4.67
N ARG A 283 -10.31 -16.42 -4.89
CA ARG A 283 -10.37 -15.01 -5.31
C ARG A 283 -10.01 -14.09 -4.14
N ILE A 284 -10.64 -14.27 -2.98
CA ILE A 284 -10.47 -13.41 -1.81
C ILE A 284 -9.04 -13.50 -1.24
N PHE A 285 -8.45 -14.69 -1.25
CA PHE A 285 -7.12 -14.97 -0.68
C PHE A 285 -6.04 -15.12 -1.75
N LEU A 286 -6.22 -14.52 -2.92
CA LEU A 286 -5.29 -14.64 -4.05
C LEU A 286 -3.87 -14.25 -3.66
N LEU A 287 -3.72 -13.16 -2.90
CA LEU A 287 -2.43 -12.59 -2.50
C LEU A 287 -1.79 -13.30 -1.29
N GLN A 288 -2.54 -14.17 -0.58
CA GLN A 288 -2.06 -14.76 0.66
C GLN A 288 -1.12 -15.94 0.41
N ARG A 289 0.09 -15.91 0.99
CA ARG A 289 1.04 -17.04 1.01
C ARG A 289 1.25 -17.53 2.46
N PRO A 290 1.37 -18.84 2.70
CA PRO A 290 1.03 -19.94 1.78
C PRO A 290 -0.47 -19.96 1.50
N ARG A 291 -0.86 -20.44 0.32
CA ARG A 291 -2.28 -20.54 -0.06
C ARG A 291 -3.05 -21.37 0.96
N PRO A 292 -4.10 -20.81 1.59
CA PRO A 292 -4.85 -21.55 2.61
C PRO A 292 -5.53 -22.78 2.02
N ARG A 293 -5.55 -23.89 2.77
CA ARG A 293 -6.35 -25.07 2.41
C ARG A 293 -7.82 -24.68 2.44
N ARG A 294 -8.49 -24.68 1.27
CA ARG A 294 -9.85 -24.14 1.04
C ARG A 294 -10.86 -24.56 2.12
N VAL A 295 -10.94 -25.88 2.39
CA VAL A 295 -11.90 -26.41 3.36
C VAL A 295 -11.60 -25.93 4.79
N ARG A 296 -10.34 -25.98 5.21
CA ARG A 296 -9.94 -25.53 6.55
C ARG A 296 -10.22 -24.03 6.77
N HIS A 297 -10.02 -23.21 5.74
CA HIS A 297 -10.31 -21.78 5.80
C HIS A 297 -11.82 -21.51 5.88
N ALA A 298 -12.61 -22.15 5.04
CA ALA A 298 -14.06 -22.02 5.05
C ALA A 298 -14.65 -22.45 6.40
N LEU A 299 -14.22 -23.57 6.97
CA LEU A 299 -14.64 -24.02 8.30
C LEU A 299 -14.25 -23.04 9.39
N LYS A 300 -13.04 -22.45 9.32
CA LYS A 300 -12.61 -21.42 10.28
C LYS A 300 -13.50 -20.18 10.25
N PHE A 301 -13.98 -19.80 9.06
CA PHE A 301 -14.91 -18.67 8.90
C PHE A 301 -16.36 -19.03 9.19
N ALA A 302 -16.73 -20.30 9.10
CA ALA A 302 -18.06 -20.80 9.52
C ALA A 302 -18.32 -20.61 11.02
N ILE A 303 -17.27 -20.63 11.85
CA ILE A 303 -17.40 -20.45 13.30
C ILE A 303 -17.77 -19.00 13.59
N GLY A 304 -18.99 -18.78 14.11
CA GLY A 304 -19.49 -17.47 14.49
C GLY A 304 -18.76 -16.84 15.68
N LEU A 305 -18.93 -15.54 15.85
CA LEU A 305 -18.25 -14.84 16.93
C LEU A 305 -18.83 -15.19 18.30
N ARG A 306 -20.13 -15.54 18.41
CA ARG A 306 -20.74 -16.00 19.66
C ARG A 306 -20.00 -17.21 20.27
N LEU A 307 -19.66 -18.21 19.43
CA LEU A 307 -18.90 -19.37 19.90
C LEU A 307 -17.48 -18.99 20.32
N LYS A 308 -16.86 -18.04 19.61
CA LYS A 308 -15.52 -17.54 19.92
C LYS A 308 -15.48 -16.71 21.20
N ARG A 309 -16.54 -15.93 21.49
CA ARG A 309 -16.68 -15.16 22.75
C ARG A 309 -16.72 -16.08 23.96
N ILE A 310 -17.49 -17.17 23.91
CA ILE A 310 -17.59 -18.14 25.00
C ILE A 310 -16.28 -18.90 25.21
N SER A 311 -15.63 -19.30 24.12
CA SER A 311 -14.36 -20.04 24.19
C SER A 311 -13.17 -19.17 24.61
N ASN A 312 -13.31 -17.84 24.64
CA ASN A 312 -12.25 -16.92 25.02
C ASN A 312 -12.75 -15.53 25.47
N PRO A 313 -13.41 -15.43 26.64
CA PRO A 313 -14.04 -14.19 27.15
C PRO A 313 -13.04 -13.01 27.24
N TRP A 314 -11.80 -13.30 27.66
CA TRP A 314 -10.76 -12.30 27.92
C TRP A 314 -10.20 -11.59 26.68
N ALA A 315 -10.42 -12.11 25.49
CA ALA A 315 -9.95 -11.48 24.26
C ALA A 315 -10.88 -10.38 23.75
N TYR A 316 -12.12 -10.31 24.28
CA TYR A 316 -13.12 -9.32 23.88
C TYR A 316 -13.12 -8.07 24.75
N THR A 317 -12.90 -8.21 26.06
CA THR A 317 -12.85 -7.08 27.00
C THR A 317 -11.67 -6.12 26.76
N ARG A 318 -10.60 -6.58 26.09
CA ARG A 318 -9.48 -5.71 25.70
C ARG A 318 -9.71 -4.91 24.41
N ALA A 319 -10.60 -5.33 23.54
CA ALA A 319 -10.91 -4.60 22.31
C ALA A 319 -11.84 -3.40 22.59
N GLU A 320 -12.75 -3.54 23.54
CA GLU A 320 -13.65 -2.45 23.99
C GLU A 320 -12.90 -1.38 24.82
N GLY A 321 -11.77 -1.71 25.44
CA GLY A 321 -10.95 -0.76 26.21
C GLY A 321 -9.91 0.03 25.41
N LEU A 322 -9.82 -0.14 24.09
CA LEU A 322 -8.93 0.64 23.23
C LEU A 322 -9.60 1.87 22.61
N GLU A 323 -10.92 2.00 22.70
CA GLU A 323 -11.65 3.19 22.26
C GLU A 323 -11.58 4.34 23.29
N ASP A 324 -11.38 4.03 24.60
CA ASP A 324 -11.28 5.04 25.66
C ASP A 324 -9.88 5.63 25.88
N ALA A 325 -8.86 5.15 25.15
CA ALA A 325 -7.47 5.62 25.30
C ALA A 325 -7.01 6.56 24.19
N SER A 326 -7.92 7.00 23.30
CA SER A 326 -7.64 7.92 22.19
C SER A 326 -8.47 9.21 22.22
N SER A 327 -8.96 9.60 23.41
CA SER A 327 -9.56 10.92 23.64
C SER A 327 -8.58 11.90 24.27
#